data_ebe2edd56113be654737d382087b2bc3
#
_entry.id   ebe2edd56113be654737d382087b2bc3
#
_cell.length_a   1.000
_cell.length_b   1.000
_cell.length_c   1.000
_cell.angle_alpha   90.00
_cell.angle_beta   90.00
_cell.angle_gamma   90.00
#
_symmetry.space_group_name_H-M   'P 1'
#
loop_
_entity.id
_entity.type
_entity.pdbx_description
1 polymer ?
#
loop_
_entity_poly.entity_id
_entity_poly.type
_entity_poly.pdbx_seq_one_letter_code
_entity_poly.pdbx_strand_id
1 'polypeptide(L)'
;MNSNLMIFENPEFGAVRSILIDGDPWFVGKDVASSLGYSNHRKALLDHVDVEDKLDGVTIRDPIGRGQKPIFISESGLYALVLSSKLERAKKFKRWVTAEVLPSIRKHGAYMTDALLSRMDEHPELISEYIGKLRAENAKANAAREALKKAEAENARLAPKASYY
;
A
#
# COMPACT_ATOMS: atom_id res chain seq x y z
N MET A 1 21.59 4.85 -4.03
CA MET A 1 20.39 5.62 -3.66
C MET A 1 20.27 5.59 -2.14
N ASN A 2 20.33 6.76 -1.49
CA ASN A 2 20.08 6.83 -0.05
C ASN A 2 18.56 6.68 0.16
N SER A 3 18.13 5.47 0.46
CA SER A 3 16.75 5.23 0.88
C SER A 3 16.56 5.97 2.22
N ASN A 4 15.78 7.03 2.20
CA ASN A 4 15.45 7.78 3.42
C ASN A 4 14.52 6.90 4.25
N LEU A 5 15.11 6.13 5.17
CA LEU A 5 14.36 5.27 6.08
C LEU A 5 13.51 6.15 7.00
N MET A 6 12.22 5.93 6.97
CA MET A 6 11.25 6.59 7.85
C MET A 6 10.68 5.56 8.84
N ILE A 7 10.26 6.03 9.99
CA ILE A 7 9.54 5.22 10.97
C ILE A 7 8.11 5.73 11.00
N PHE A 8 7.18 4.88 10.59
CA PHE A 8 5.76 5.13 10.75
C PHE A 8 5.32 4.58 12.11
N GLU A 9 4.92 5.46 12.99
CA GLU A 9 4.44 5.09 14.33
C GLU A 9 2.91 5.13 14.36
N ASN A 10 2.32 4.02 14.75
CA ASN A 10 0.89 3.92 14.97
C ASN A 10 0.63 3.40 16.39
N PRO A 11 -0.21 4.07 17.20
CA PRO A 11 -0.48 3.66 18.59
C PRO A 11 -1.03 2.24 18.72
N GLU A 12 -1.73 1.74 17.71
CA GLU A 12 -2.33 0.40 17.73
C GLU A 12 -1.39 -0.68 17.19
N PHE A 13 -0.55 -0.35 16.19
CA PHE A 13 0.29 -1.32 15.48
C PHE A 13 1.79 -1.18 15.78
N GLY A 14 2.21 -0.16 16.56
CA GLY A 14 3.60 0.10 16.88
C GLY A 14 4.37 0.78 15.76
N ALA A 15 5.71 0.67 15.80
CA ALA A 15 6.61 1.28 14.84
C ALA A 15 6.88 0.36 13.65
N VAL A 16 6.68 0.87 12.44
CA VAL A 16 6.94 0.17 11.19
C VAL A 16 7.92 1.00 10.36
N ARG A 17 9.03 0.41 9.96
CA ARG A 17 10.00 1.06 9.07
C ARG A 17 9.45 1.12 7.64
N SER A 18 9.64 2.25 6.99
CA SER A 18 9.20 2.48 5.63
C SER A 18 10.24 3.28 4.83
N ILE A 19 10.12 3.23 3.52
CA ILE A 19 10.86 4.06 2.56
C ILE A 19 9.89 4.62 1.54
N LEU A 20 10.25 5.71 0.87
CA LEU A 20 9.51 6.20 -0.28
C LEU A 20 10.20 5.75 -1.57
N ILE A 21 9.43 5.21 -2.50
CA ILE A 21 9.86 4.86 -3.85
C ILE A 21 8.89 5.53 -4.82
N ASP A 22 9.40 6.42 -5.65
CA ASP A 22 8.60 7.19 -6.62
C ASP A 22 7.43 7.98 -5.99
N GLY A 23 7.55 8.28 -4.69
CA GLY A 23 6.53 9.01 -3.91
C GLY A 23 5.57 8.10 -3.13
N ASP A 24 5.58 6.79 -3.38
CA ASP A 24 4.72 5.82 -2.70
C ASP A 24 5.45 5.19 -1.50
N PRO A 25 4.75 4.95 -0.37
CA PRO A 25 5.33 4.33 0.81
C PRO A 25 5.47 2.82 0.63
N TRP A 26 6.66 2.32 0.96
CA TRP A 26 6.96 0.89 1.03
C TRP A 26 7.38 0.52 2.45
N PHE A 27 6.80 -0.50 3.01
CA PHE A 27 6.93 -0.89 4.41
C PHE A 27 7.78 -2.14 4.57
N VAL A 28 8.57 -2.23 5.65
CA VAL A 28 9.30 -3.45 5.98
C VAL A 28 8.30 -4.55 6.35
N GLY A 29 8.13 -5.53 5.49
CA GLY A 29 7.12 -6.58 5.62
C GLY A 29 7.23 -7.37 6.92
N LYS A 30 8.46 -7.61 7.42
CA LYS A 30 8.68 -8.24 8.72
C LYS A 30 8.10 -7.41 9.87
N ASP A 31 8.26 -6.09 9.86
CA ASP A 31 7.78 -5.21 10.92
C ASP A 31 6.24 -5.22 10.93
N VAL A 32 5.62 -5.11 9.76
CA VAL A 32 4.16 -5.20 9.60
C VAL A 32 3.63 -6.55 10.10
N ALA A 33 4.22 -7.65 9.65
CA ALA A 33 3.80 -8.99 10.07
C ALA A 33 3.97 -9.22 11.58
N SER A 34 5.06 -8.68 12.19
CA SER A 34 5.26 -8.70 13.65
C SER A 34 4.17 -7.93 14.37
N SER A 35 3.87 -6.71 13.95
CA SER A 35 2.83 -5.87 14.54
C SER A 35 1.45 -6.50 14.47
N LEU A 36 1.20 -7.30 13.43
CA LEU A 36 -0.01 -8.07 13.24
C LEU A 36 0.01 -9.45 13.90
N GLY A 37 1.03 -9.77 14.71
CA GLY A 37 1.11 -10.99 15.51
C GLY A 37 1.35 -12.28 14.74
N TYR A 38 1.83 -12.20 13.52
CA TYR A 38 2.24 -13.39 12.79
C TYR A 38 3.52 -13.97 13.40
N SER A 39 3.50 -15.20 13.82
CA SER A 39 4.67 -15.90 14.40
C SER A 39 5.72 -16.22 13.33
N ASN A 40 5.30 -16.52 12.11
CA ASN A 40 6.18 -16.74 10.97
C ASN A 40 5.97 -15.64 9.91
N HIS A 41 6.75 -14.57 10.03
CA HIS A 41 6.66 -13.39 9.17
C HIS A 41 6.88 -13.73 7.68
N ARG A 42 7.88 -14.60 7.40
CA ARG A 42 8.19 -14.99 6.03
C ARG A 42 7.03 -15.76 5.37
N LYS A 43 6.43 -16.68 6.12
CA LYS A 43 5.27 -17.42 5.65
C LYS A 43 4.07 -16.48 5.43
N ALA A 44 3.84 -15.54 6.36
CA ALA A 44 2.77 -14.56 6.21
C ALA A 44 2.90 -13.73 4.93
N LEU A 45 4.13 -13.27 4.61
CA LEU A 45 4.39 -12.54 3.36
C LEU A 45 4.18 -13.40 2.11
N LEU A 46 4.53 -14.70 2.19
CA LEU A 46 4.33 -15.61 1.05
C LEU A 46 2.86 -15.93 0.82
N ASP A 47 2.10 -16.14 1.90
CA ASP A 47 0.71 -16.61 1.82
C ASP A 47 -0.30 -15.47 1.52
N HIS A 48 0.03 -14.21 1.87
CA HIS A 48 -0.95 -13.14 1.91
C HIS A 48 -0.57 -11.88 1.11
N VAL A 49 0.64 -11.81 0.57
CA VAL A 49 1.09 -10.65 -0.22
C VAL A 49 1.42 -11.13 -1.62
N ASP A 50 0.87 -10.49 -2.62
CA ASP A 50 1.14 -10.80 -4.01
C ASP A 50 2.59 -10.48 -4.42
N VAL A 51 3.09 -11.07 -5.48
CA VAL A 51 4.50 -10.90 -5.90
C VAL A 51 4.78 -9.47 -6.30
N GLU A 52 3.86 -8.83 -6.99
CA GLU A 52 3.92 -7.42 -7.42
C GLU A 52 3.93 -6.44 -6.26
N ASP A 53 3.40 -6.82 -5.10
CA ASP A 53 3.40 -6.03 -3.88
C ASP A 53 4.63 -6.25 -3.00
N LYS A 54 5.62 -7.00 -3.49
CA LYS A 54 6.89 -7.27 -2.79
C LYS A 54 8.08 -6.69 -3.53
N LEU A 55 8.98 -6.10 -2.79
CA LEU A 55 10.26 -5.59 -3.31
C LEU A 55 11.43 -6.12 -2.48
N ASP A 56 12.29 -6.86 -3.14
CA ASP A 56 13.54 -7.39 -2.59
C ASP A 56 14.75 -6.56 -3.05
N GLY A 57 15.89 -6.76 -2.38
CA GLY A 57 17.18 -6.23 -2.82
C GLY A 57 17.53 -4.84 -2.33
N VAL A 58 16.59 -4.09 -1.78
CA VAL A 58 16.86 -2.76 -1.20
C VAL A 58 17.61 -2.93 0.12
N THR A 59 18.79 -2.29 0.21
CA THR A 59 19.60 -2.31 1.43
C THR A 59 19.28 -1.11 2.29
N ILE A 60 18.88 -1.34 3.55
CA ILE A 60 18.79 -0.32 4.59
C ILE A 60 19.90 -0.52 5.62
N ARG A 61 20.31 0.54 6.30
CA ARG A 61 21.29 0.48 7.38
C ARG A 61 20.57 0.57 8.73
N ASP A 62 20.95 -0.31 9.66
CA ASP A 62 20.51 -0.18 11.05
C ASP A 62 21.27 0.98 11.74
N PRO A 63 20.87 1.39 12.96
CA PRO A 63 21.53 2.48 13.69
C PRO A 63 23.01 2.23 13.97
N ILE A 64 23.48 0.98 13.87
CA ILE A 64 24.88 0.58 14.07
C ILE A 64 25.62 0.48 12.73
N GLY A 65 24.98 0.88 11.62
CA GLY A 65 25.57 0.92 10.28
C GLY A 65 25.57 -0.42 9.50
N ARG A 66 25.00 -1.51 10.06
CA ARG A 66 24.94 -2.82 9.39
C ARG A 66 23.88 -2.80 8.29
N GLY A 67 24.27 -3.28 7.10
CA GLY A 67 23.34 -3.44 5.99
C GLY A 67 22.35 -4.58 6.24
N GLN A 68 21.08 -4.29 6.06
CA GLN A 68 19.99 -5.28 6.07
C GLN A 68 19.25 -5.21 4.74
N LYS A 69 18.81 -6.36 4.24
CA LYS A 69 18.00 -6.47 3.02
C LYS A 69 16.62 -7.06 3.38
N PRO A 70 15.74 -6.29 4.00
CA PRO A 70 14.40 -6.77 4.27
C PRO A 70 13.58 -6.84 2.98
N ILE A 71 12.52 -7.67 2.99
CA ILE A 71 11.45 -7.59 2.00
C ILE A 71 10.61 -6.38 2.34
N PHE A 72 10.47 -5.46 1.40
CA PHE A 72 9.49 -4.38 1.47
C PHE A 72 8.18 -4.81 0.84
N ILE A 73 7.09 -4.28 1.35
CA ILE A 73 5.74 -4.47 0.79
C ILE A 73 5.11 -3.11 0.49
N SER A 74 4.33 -3.05 -0.57
CA SER A 74 3.54 -1.89 -0.94
C SER A 74 2.42 -1.62 0.08
N GLU A 75 1.69 -0.53 -0.07
CA GLU A 75 0.50 -0.26 0.72
C GLU A 75 -0.60 -1.32 0.47
N SER A 76 -0.76 -1.81 -0.75
CA SER A 76 -1.65 -2.94 -1.08
C SER A 76 -1.26 -4.20 -0.31
N GLY A 77 0.02 -4.56 -0.31
CA GLY A 77 0.54 -5.70 0.46
C GLY A 77 0.35 -5.55 1.97
N LEU A 78 0.48 -4.34 2.51
CA LEU A 78 0.16 -4.03 3.91
C LEU A 78 -1.32 -4.31 4.20
N TYR A 79 -2.23 -3.81 3.37
CA TYR A 79 -3.66 -4.07 3.55
C TYR A 79 -4.01 -5.55 3.42
N ALA A 80 -3.39 -6.28 2.50
CA ALA A 80 -3.57 -7.72 2.36
C ALA A 80 -3.21 -8.47 3.66
N LEU A 81 -2.08 -8.14 4.30
CA LEU A 81 -1.69 -8.69 5.60
C LEU A 81 -2.68 -8.32 6.71
N VAL A 82 -3.08 -7.05 6.80
CA VAL A 82 -4.06 -6.58 7.79
C VAL A 82 -5.39 -7.32 7.63
N LEU A 83 -5.90 -7.41 6.41
CA LEU A 83 -7.17 -8.06 6.11
C LEU A 83 -7.13 -9.59 6.35
N SER A 84 -5.97 -10.21 6.27
CA SER A 84 -5.77 -11.63 6.56
C SER A 84 -5.50 -11.93 8.04
N SER A 85 -5.12 -10.93 8.83
CA SER A 85 -4.77 -11.10 10.25
C SER A 85 -5.96 -11.51 11.10
N LYS A 86 -5.71 -12.36 12.12
CA LYS A 86 -6.70 -12.79 13.12
C LYS A 86 -6.67 -11.97 14.40
N LEU A 87 -5.75 -11.00 14.52
CA LEU A 87 -5.64 -10.13 15.69
C LEU A 87 -6.88 -9.27 15.89
N GLU A 88 -7.21 -9.01 17.14
CA GLU A 88 -8.40 -8.22 17.48
C GLU A 88 -8.36 -6.78 16.94
N ARG A 89 -7.18 -6.14 16.99
CA ARG A 89 -6.99 -4.80 16.39
C ARG A 89 -7.16 -4.80 14.87
N ALA A 90 -6.69 -5.85 14.19
CA ALA A 90 -6.92 -6.00 12.75
C ALA A 90 -8.41 -6.22 12.43
N LYS A 91 -9.16 -6.90 13.31
CA LYS A 91 -10.61 -7.04 13.16
C LYS A 91 -11.34 -5.70 13.25
N LYS A 92 -10.93 -4.81 14.16
CA LYS A 92 -11.49 -3.45 14.28
C LYS A 92 -11.26 -2.67 12.98
N PHE A 93 -10.04 -2.70 12.46
CA PHE A 93 -9.71 -2.06 11.17
C PHE A 93 -10.53 -2.64 10.02
N LYS A 94 -10.60 -3.97 9.90
CA LYS A 94 -11.44 -4.62 8.88
C LYS A 94 -12.89 -4.17 8.96
N ARG A 95 -13.46 -4.15 10.18
CA ARG A 95 -14.84 -3.74 10.39
C ARG A 95 -15.06 -2.29 9.99
N TRP A 96 -14.15 -1.39 10.38
CA TRP A 96 -14.21 0.01 9.98
C TRP A 96 -14.18 0.16 8.46
N VAL A 97 -13.21 -0.47 7.79
CA VAL A 97 -13.10 -0.41 6.32
C VAL A 97 -14.37 -0.95 5.64
N THR A 98 -14.87 -2.12 6.08
CA THR A 98 -15.98 -2.81 5.41
C THR A 98 -17.36 -2.25 5.79
N ALA A 99 -17.53 -1.70 6.97
CA ALA A 99 -18.80 -1.19 7.44
C ALA A 99 -18.99 0.32 7.20
N GLU A 100 -17.91 1.06 7.05
CA GLU A 100 -17.93 2.53 6.94
C GLU A 100 -17.27 3.04 5.67
N VAL A 101 -15.95 2.77 5.49
CA VAL A 101 -15.16 3.35 4.38
C VAL A 101 -15.69 2.89 3.02
N LEU A 102 -15.69 1.58 2.76
CA LEU A 102 -16.12 1.03 1.47
C LEU A 102 -17.59 1.34 1.15
N PRO A 103 -18.56 1.23 2.10
CA PRO A 103 -19.93 1.64 1.84
C PRO A 103 -20.06 3.13 1.52
N SER A 104 -19.29 4.01 2.18
CA SER A 104 -19.29 5.45 1.87
C SER A 104 -18.79 5.71 0.45
N ILE A 105 -17.65 5.12 0.09
CA ILE A 105 -17.10 5.23 -1.27
C ILE A 105 -18.12 4.72 -2.31
N ARG A 106 -18.75 3.56 -2.07
CA ARG A 106 -19.75 3.00 -2.98
C ARG A 106 -20.98 3.90 -3.15
N LYS A 107 -21.47 4.51 -2.06
CA LYS A 107 -22.69 5.33 -2.07
C LYS A 107 -22.45 6.74 -2.57
N HIS A 108 -21.32 7.34 -2.20
CA HIS A 108 -21.05 8.77 -2.35
C HIS A 108 -19.85 9.08 -3.26
N GLY A 109 -19.11 8.05 -3.71
CA GLY A 109 -17.90 8.21 -4.50
C GLY A 109 -16.64 8.57 -3.70
N ALA A 110 -16.77 8.83 -2.39
CA ALA A 110 -15.67 9.21 -1.51
C ALA A 110 -15.93 8.80 -0.06
N TYR A 111 -14.86 8.75 0.74
CA TYR A 111 -14.90 8.71 2.20
C TYR A 111 -14.15 9.94 2.73
N MET A 112 -14.77 10.67 3.64
CA MET A 112 -14.19 11.81 4.32
C MET A 112 -14.41 11.67 5.83
N THR A 113 -13.39 11.98 6.63
CA THR A 113 -13.52 12.01 8.08
C THR A 113 -14.28 13.25 8.53
N ASP A 114 -14.96 13.19 9.68
CA ASP A 114 -15.67 14.34 10.25
C ASP A 114 -14.73 15.56 10.43
N ALA A 115 -13.48 15.32 10.83
CA ALA A 115 -12.48 16.38 10.94
C ALA A 115 -12.18 17.06 9.61
N LEU A 116 -12.15 16.31 8.50
CA LEU A 116 -11.95 16.87 7.18
C LEU A 116 -13.19 17.64 6.71
N LEU A 117 -14.38 17.08 6.94
CA LEU A 117 -15.64 17.76 6.62
C LEU A 117 -15.75 19.09 7.36
N SER A 118 -15.51 19.13 8.68
CA SER A 118 -15.52 20.36 9.46
C SER A 118 -14.52 21.42 8.94
N ARG A 119 -13.31 20.96 8.57
CA ARG A 119 -12.32 21.88 7.95
C ARG A 119 -12.75 22.42 6.60
N MET A 120 -13.46 21.63 5.79
CA MET A 120 -13.99 22.09 4.51
C MET A 120 -15.15 23.08 4.69
N ASP A 121 -15.94 22.92 5.74
CA ASP A 121 -17.01 23.87 6.10
C ASP A 121 -16.41 25.23 6.53
N GLU A 122 -15.33 25.20 7.33
CA GLU A 122 -14.61 26.41 7.77
C GLU A 122 -13.78 27.05 6.65
N HIS A 123 -13.27 26.24 5.71
CA HIS A 123 -12.35 26.60 4.63
C HIS A 123 -12.79 26.02 3.29
N PRO A 124 -13.83 26.60 2.64
CA PRO A 124 -14.35 26.06 1.37
C PRO A 124 -13.34 25.99 0.23
N GLU A 125 -12.29 26.81 0.27
CA GLU A 125 -11.18 26.78 -0.70
C GLU A 125 -10.44 25.43 -0.73
N LEU A 126 -10.41 24.68 0.37
CA LEU A 126 -9.79 23.37 0.45
C LEU A 126 -10.47 22.36 -0.48
N ILE A 127 -11.76 22.52 -0.76
CA ILE A 127 -12.51 21.60 -1.65
C ILE A 127 -11.85 21.57 -3.03
N SER A 128 -11.52 22.72 -3.58
CA SER A 128 -10.86 22.82 -4.89
C SER A 128 -9.47 22.19 -4.89
N GLU A 129 -8.72 22.37 -3.81
CA GLU A 129 -7.39 21.74 -3.64
C GLU A 129 -7.48 20.21 -3.61
N TYR A 130 -8.41 19.66 -2.82
CA TYR A 130 -8.62 18.20 -2.74
C TYR A 130 -9.09 17.60 -4.06
N ILE A 131 -10.02 18.28 -4.75
CA ILE A 131 -10.45 17.85 -6.10
C ILE A 131 -9.25 17.84 -7.05
N GLY A 132 -8.39 18.85 -6.99
CA GLY A 132 -7.16 18.92 -7.80
C GLY A 132 -6.24 17.72 -7.54
N LYS A 133 -6.00 17.37 -6.27
CA LYS A 133 -5.18 16.21 -5.88
C LYS A 133 -5.78 14.90 -6.39
N LEU A 134 -7.08 14.67 -6.17
CA LEU A 134 -7.77 13.47 -6.64
C LEU A 134 -7.73 13.33 -8.17
N ARG A 135 -7.89 14.43 -8.91
CA ARG A 135 -7.77 14.40 -10.37
C ARG A 135 -6.36 14.05 -10.82
N ALA A 136 -5.33 14.57 -10.15
CA ALA A 136 -3.94 14.28 -10.47
C ALA A 136 -3.62 12.79 -10.21
N GLU A 137 -4.07 12.23 -9.08
CA GLU A 137 -3.90 10.82 -8.76
C GLU A 137 -4.63 9.90 -9.75
N ASN A 138 -5.89 10.22 -10.07
CA ASN A 138 -6.66 9.46 -11.07
C ASN A 138 -6.00 9.52 -12.45
N ALA A 139 -5.43 10.64 -12.84
CA ALA A 139 -4.70 10.76 -14.11
C ALA A 139 -3.45 9.87 -14.13
N LYS A 140 -2.68 9.83 -13.02
CA LYS A 140 -1.52 8.92 -12.88
C LYS A 140 -1.95 7.46 -12.95
N ALA A 141 -2.99 7.08 -12.19
CA ALA A 141 -3.51 5.71 -12.17
C ALA A 141 -4.00 5.26 -13.55
N ASN A 142 -4.70 6.13 -14.27
CA ASN A 142 -5.17 5.83 -15.62
C ASN A 142 -4.01 5.69 -16.62
N ALA A 143 -3.00 6.55 -16.54
CA ALA A 143 -1.81 6.46 -17.39
C ALA A 143 -1.04 5.15 -17.13
N ALA A 144 -0.89 4.74 -15.86
CA ALA A 144 -0.27 3.47 -15.51
C ALA A 144 -1.05 2.26 -16.03
N ARG A 145 -2.39 2.27 -15.91
CA ARG A 145 -3.26 1.22 -16.47
C ARG A 145 -3.15 1.10 -17.99
N GLU A 146 -3.11 2.22 -18.69
CA GLU A 146 -2.95 2.21 -20.15
C GLU A 146 -1.55 1.73 -20.57
N ALA A 147 -0.51 2.10 -19.83
CA ALA A 147 0.84 1.60 -20.07
C ALA A 147 0.94 0.09 -19.84
N LEU A 148 0.35 -0.43 -18.76
CA LEU A 148 0.28 -1.87 -18.47
C LEU A 148 -0.45 -2.61 -19.59
N LYS A 149 -1.61 -2.15 -19.98
CA LYS A 149 -2.40 -2.76 -21.06
C LYS A 149 -1.66 -2.81 -22.41
N LYS A 150 -0.88 -1.76 -22.71
CA LYS A 150 -0.02 -1.75 -23.89
C LYS A 150 1.11 -2.76 -23.79
N ALA A 151 1.77 -2.86 -22.64
CA ALA A 151 2.85 -3.81 -22.41
C ALA A 151 2.35 -5.26 -22.46
N GLU A 152 1.18 -5.55 -21.89
CA GLU A 152 0.53 -6.88 -21.97
C GLU A 152 0.19 -7.25 -23.41
N ALA A 153 -0.37 -6.32 -24.19
CA ALA A 153 -0.68 -6.54 -25.58
C ALA A 153 0.57 -6.80 -26.44
N GLU A 154 1.68 -6.08 -26.14
CA GLU A 154 2.95 -6.30 -26.82
C GLU A 154 3.58 -7.64 -26.44
N ASN A 155 3.58 -8.00 -25.16
CA ASN A 155 4.03 -9.30 -24.70
C ASN A 155 3.24 -10.46 -25.33
N ALA A 156 1.91 -10.32 -25.41
CA ALA A 156 1.06 -11.31 -26.08
C ALA A 156 1.39 -11.46 -27.58
N ARG A 157 1.78 -10.36 -28.24
CA ARG A 157 2.18 -10.38 -29.65
C ARG A 157 3.55 -11.03 -29.84
N LEU A 158 4.48 -10.86 -28.88
CA LEU A 158 5.83 -11.40 -28.93
C LEU A 158 5.92 -12.84 -28.39
N ALA A 159 4.90 -13.32 -27.69
CA ALA A 159 4.84 -14.70 -27.22
C ALA A 159 4.97 -15.66 -28.40
N PRO A 160 5.90 -16.64 -28.39
CA PRO A 160 6.06 -17.59 -29.49
C PRO A 160 4.75 -18.38 -29.64
N LYS A 161 4.22 -18.43 -30.87
CA LYS A 161 3.14 -19.37 -31.20
C LYS A 161 3.68 -20.75 -30.92
N ALA A 162 3.19 -21.43 -29.90
CA ALA A 162 3.55 -22.81 -29.64
C ALA A 162 3.15 -23.63 -30.87
N SER A 163 4.16 -24.03 -31.62
CA SER A 163 3.96 -25.00 -32.71
C SER A 163 3.69 -26.34 -32.06
N TYR A 164 2.44 -26.76 -32.08
CA TYR A 164 2.10 -28.17 -31.85
C TYR A 164 2.60 -28.96 -33.05
N TYR A 165 3.67 -29.71 -32.83
CA TYR A 165 4.03 -30.87 -33.62
C TYR A 165 3.69 -32.12 -32.83
#